data_cbc2757e6295e0f1c9701dd5a78f8f63
#
_entry.id   cbc2757e6295e0f1c9701dd5a78f8f63
#
_cell.length_a   1.000
_cell.length_b   1.000
_cell.length_c   1.000
_cell.angle_alpha   90.00
_cell.angle_beta   90.00
_cell.angle_gamma   90.00
#
_symmetry.space_group_name_H-M   'P 1'
#
loop_
_entity.id
_entity.type
_entity.pdbx_description
1 polymer ?
#
loop_
_entity_poly.entity_id
_entity_poly.type
_entity_poly.pdbx_seq_one_letter_code
_entity_poly.pdbx_strand_id
1 'polypeptide(L)'
;MAGRVRAITLVGTPVLHQACRPVEEFDAALAELADDMFASMYAAKGVGLAGNQIGVDLRIFVYDCPDKEDVAHRGVVVNPVLELPPLDERHLDDSDEGCLSVPGPYAKLARPDRATVHGFDLKGDPVTVEGTGLLARCLQHETDHLEGKVYIDRLSTRSRKKVLKEYERLRAEAAEAAEAAQAAEAAEAEASAAPDGQ
;
A
#
# COMPACT_ATOMS: atom_id res chain seq x y z
N MET A 1 -9.74 19.47 0.28
CA MET A 1 -9.31 19.63 1.70
C MET A 1 -8.10 18.72 1.91
N ALA A 2 -7.24 18.96 2.91
CA ALA A 2 -6.18 18.02 3.22
C ALA A 2 -6.82 16.71 3.73
N GLY A 3 -6.48 15.58 3.13
CA GLY A 3 -7.00 14.26 3.53
C GLY A 3 -6.56 13.87 4.94
N ARG A 4 -7.31 13.00 5.58
CA ARG A 4 -6.99 12.45 6.90
C ARG A 4 -6.13 11.22 6.76
N VAL A 5 -5.07 11.11 7.56
CA VAL A 5 -4.26 9.90 7.64
C VAL A 5 -5.08 8.79 8.32
N ARG A 6 -5.23 7.67 7.63
CA ARG A 6 -5.84 6.44 8.15
C ARG A 6 -4.77 5.39 8.45
N ALA A 7 -5.05 4.53 9.41
CA ALA A 7 -4.16 3.42 9.74
C ALA A 7 -4.07 2.43 8.57
N ILE A 8 -2.85 1.95 8.30
CA ILE A 8 -2.63 0.90 7.30
C ILE A 8 -3.10 -0.45 7.86
N THR A 9 -3.95 -1.11 7.09
CA THR A 9 -4.43 -2.47 7.36
C THR A 9 -3.30 -3.47 7.12
N LEU A 10 -3.04 -4.33 8.09
CA LEU A 10 -1.94 -5.29 8.02
C LEU A 10 -2.38 -6.66 7.50
N VAL A 11 -1.44 -7.39 6.90
CA VAL A 11 -1.63 -8.77 6.42
C VAL A 11 -2.27 -9.66 7.48
N GLY A 12 -3.21 -10.51 7.04
CA GLY A 12 -4.06 -11.31 7.93
C GLY A 12 -5.43 -10.68 8.22
N THR A 13 -5.63 -9.39 7.89
CA THR A 13 -6.95 -8.76 7.99
C THR A 13 -7.81 -9.18 6.78
N PRO A 14 -9.05 -9.64 6.98
CA PRO A 14 -9.88 -10.23 5.90
C PRO A 14 -10.04 -9.36 4.65
N VAL A 15 -10.17 -8.03 4.80
CA VAL A 15 -10.36 -7.10 3.68
C VAL A 15 -9.20 -7.11 2.67
N LEU A 16 -7.98 -7.51 3.08
CA LEU A 16 -6.81 -7.63 2.20
C LEU A 16 -6.78 -8.94 1.40
N HIS A 17 -7.63 -9.90 1.74
CA HIS A 17 -7.63 -11.25 1.19
C HIS A 17 -8.92 -11.60 0.44
N GLN A 18 -9.67 -10.58 0.04
CA GLN A 18 -10.87 -10.69 -0.79
C GLN A 18 -10.84 -9.66 -1.91
N ALA A 19 -11.47 -9.99 -3.05
CA ALA A 19 -11.61 -9.03 -4.15
C ALA A 19 -12.49 -7.87 -3.71
N CYS A 20 -12.02 -6.66 -3.98
CA CYS A 20 -12.75 -5.44 -3.65
C CYS A 20 -13.97 -5.24 -4.57
N ARG A 21 -15.01 -4.64 -4.03
CA ARG A 21 -16.23 -4.28 -4.76
C ARG A 21 -15.97 -3.10 -5.72
N PRO A 22 -16.63 -3.07 -6.87
CA PRO A 22 -16.54 -1.93 -7.78
C PRO A 22 -17.08 -0.65 -7.12
N VAL A 23 -16.54 0.49 -7.52
CA VAL A 23 -17.11 1.81 -7.24
C VAL A 23 -18.25 2.02 -8.21
N GLU A 24 -19.43 2.33 -7.70
CA GLU A 24 -20.62 2.61 -8.49
C GLU A 24 -20.95 4.11 -8.54
N GLU A 25 -20.59 4.87 -7.51
CA GLU A 25 -20.86 6.29 -7.38
C GLU A 25 -19.58 7.13 -7.44
N PHE A 26 -19.55 8.11 -8.33
CA PHE A 26 -18.42 9.03 -8.53
C PHE A 26 -18.80 10.40 -7.95
N ASP A 27 -18.74 10.49 -6.63
CA ASP A 27 -19.24 11.62 -5.86
C ASP A 27 -18.15 12.32 -5.01
N ALA A 28 -18.57 13.27 -4.18
CA ALA A 28 -17.68 13.97 -3.27
C ALA A 28 -17.04 13.03 -2.22
N ALA A 29 -17.74 11.98 -1.79
CA ALA A 29 -17.20 11.03 -0.82
C ALA A 29 -16.05 10.20 -1.41
N LEU A 30 -16.12 9.85 -2.71
CA LEU A 30 -15.01 9.21 -3.42
C LEU A 30 -13.80 10.12 -3.52
N ALA A 31 -14.03 11.43 -3.76
CA ALA A 31 -12.94 12.41 -3.80
C ALA A 31 -12.28 12.61 -2.42
N GLU A 32 -13.07 12.67 -1.35
CA GLU A 32 -12.55 12.72 0.03
C GLU A 32 -11.77 11.44 0.39
N LEU A 33 -12.23 10.27 -0.05
CA LEU A 33 -11.51 9.00 0.13
C LEU A 33 -10.14 9.05 -0.56
N ALA A 34 -10.06 9.54 -1.79
CA ALA A 34 -8.80 9.67 -2.51
C ALA A 34 -7.82 10.62 -1.80
N ASP A 35 -8.31 11.74 -1.24
CA ASP A 35 -7.51 12.65 -0.42
C ASP A 35 -6.96 11.93 0.82
N ASP A 36 -7.80 11.17 1.54
CA ASP A 36 -7.40 10.36 2.70
C ASP A 36 -6.36 9.28 2.30
N MET A 37 -6.52 8.66 1.13
CA MET A 37 -5.58 7.68 0.59
C MET A 37 -4.22 8.29 0.31
N PHE A 38 -4.14 9.46 -0.35
CA PHE A 38 -2.87 10.15 -0.55
C PHE A 38 -2.21 10.55 0.75
N ALA A 39 -2.97 11.12 1.71
CA ALA A 39 -2.45 11.48 3.00
C ALA A 39 -1.86 10.26 3.75
N SER A 40 -2.56 9.13 3.71
CA SER A 40 -2.13 7.87 4.35
C SER A 40 -0.90 7.28 3.66
N MET A 41 -0.87 7.30 2.32
CA MET A 41 0.26 6.85 1.51
C MET A 41 1.54 7.62 1.84
N TYR A 42 1.46 8.95 1.85
CA TYR A 42 2.62 9.79 2.17
C TYR A 42 3.08 9.64 3.61
N ALA A 43 2.15 9.58 4.58
CA ALA A 43 2.49 9.34 5.98
C ALA A 43 3.23 8.01 6.18
N ALA A 44 2.86 6.99 5.40
CA ALA A 44 3.51 5.68 5.41
C ALA A 44 4.74 5.59 4.49
N LYS A 45 5.12 6.69 3.79
CA LYS A 45 6.22 6.74 2.82
C LYS A 45 6.06 5.74 1.67
N GLY A 46 4.82 5.50 1.24
CA GLY A 46 4.48 4.64 0.11
C GLY A 46 4.52 5.38 -1.22
N VAL A 47 4.53 4.62 -2.30
CA VAL A 47 4.46 5.10 -3.69
C VAL A 47 3.14 4.72 -4.37
N GLY A 48 2.36 3.85 -3.75
CA GLY A 48 1.02 3.44 -4.10
C GLY A 48 0.22 3.04 -2.86
N LEU A 49 -1.09 3.04 -2.97
CA LEU A 49 -2.01 2.60 -1.91
C LEU A 49 -3.36 2.21 -2.49
N ALA A 50 -3.82 1.00 -2.21
CA ALA A 50 -5.14 0.51 -2.55
C ALA A 50 -6.16 0.77 -1.43
N GLY A 51 -7.44 0.86 -1.77
CA GLY A 51 -8.52 1.14 -0.83
C GLY A 51 -8.56 0.17 0.36
N ASN A 52 -8.38 -1.14 0.11
CA ASN A 52 -8.41 -2.15 1.16
C ASN A 52 -7.22 -2.07 2.15
N GLN A 53 -6.13 -1.39 1.78
CA GLN A 53 -5.02 -1.14 2.69
C GLN A 53 -5.32 -0.06 3.75
N ILE A 54 -6.41 0.67 3.62
CA ILE A 54 -6.97 1.53 4.66
C ILE A 54 -8.37 1.08 5.11
N GLY A 55 -8.69 -0.21 4.91
CA GLY A 55 -9.91 -0.84 5.36
C GLY A 55 -11.15 -0.57 4.50
N VAL A 56 -11.00 -0.01 3.29
CA VAL A 56 -12.11 0.32 2.38
C VAL A 56 -12.21 -0.73 1.28
N ASP A 57 -13.33 -1.45 1.25
CA ASP A 57 -13.64 -2.50 0.27
C ASP A 57 -14.18 -1.90 -1.04
N LEU A 58 -13.34 -1.11 -1.74
CA LEU A 58 -13.64 -0.50 -3.04
C LEU A 58 -12.46 -0.64 -4.00
N ARG A 59 -12.77 -0.83 -5.28
CA ARG A 59 -11.78 -0.92 -6.36
C ARG A 59 -11.24 0.47 -6.72
N ILE A 60 -10.34 1.00 -5.90
CA ILE A 60 -9.64 2.26 -6.10
C ILE A 60 -8.20 2.14 -5.59
N PHE A 61 -7.26 2.72 -6.30
CA PHE A 61 -5.91 2.95 -5.79
C PHE A 61 -5.40 4.34 -6.17
N VAL A 62 -4.45 4.83 -5.39
CA VAL A 62 -3.66 6.03 -5.66
C VAL A 62 -2.20 5.66 -5.89
N TYR A 63 -1.47 6.47 -6.65
CA TYR A 63 -0.04 6.30 -6.90
C TYR A 63 0.65 7.65 -7.06
N ASP A 64 1.92 7.69 -6.67
CA ASP A 64 2.83 8.83 -6.87
C ASP A 64 4.26 8.30 -6.93
N CYS A 65 4.74 8.01 -8.14
CA CYS A 65 6.05 7.43 -8.36
C CYS A 65 6.58 7.72 -9.77
N PRO A 66 7.91 7.67 -9.98
CA PRO A 66 8.50 7.82 -11.29
C PRO A 66 8.37 6.54 -12.15
N ASP A 67 8.45 6.72 -13.45
CA ASP A 67 8.70 5.65 -14.40
C ASP A 67 10.22 5.37 -14.54
N LYS A 68 10.61 4.54 -15.50
CA LYS A 68 12.04 4.19 -15.70
C LYS A 68 12.88 5.35 -16.27
N GLU A 69 12.26 6.39 -16.82
CA GLU A 69 12.89 7.62 -17.28
C GLU A 69 12.93 8.72 -16.21
N ASP A 70 12.59 8.41 -14.95
CA ASP A 70 12.47 9.34 -13.83
C ASP A 70 11.40 10.42 -14.02
N VAL A 71 10.42 10.19 -14.91
CA VAL A 71 9.26 11.08 -15.05
C VAL A 71 8.26 10.76 -13.94
N ALA A 72 7.91 11.78 -13.17
CA ALA A 72 6.97 11.63 -12.06
C ALA A 72 5.53 11.47 -12.57
N HIS A 73 4.84 10.47 -12.05
CA HIS A 73 3.44 10.18 -12.32
C HIS A 73 2.66 10.12 -11.02
N ARG A 74 1.56 10.86 -10.97
CA ARG A 74 0.66 10.88 -9.82
C ARG A 74 -0.78 10.80 -10.29
N GLY A 75 -1.57 9.93 -9.66
CA GLY A 75 -2.97 9.79 -10.05
C GLY A 75 -3.79 8.89 -9.15
N VAL A 76 -5.05 8.77 -9.54
CA VAL A 76 -6.05 7.87 -8.97
C VAL A 76 -6.59 7.01 -10.11
N VAL A 77 -6.79 5.73 -9.86
CA VAL A 77 -7.51 4.87 -10.79
C VAL A 77 -8.64 4.16 -10.04
N VAL A 78 -9.83 4.33 -10.56
CA VAL A 78 -11.07 3.71 -10.06
C VAL A 78 -11.47 2.57 -10.99
N ASN A 79 -11.87 1.44 -10.43
CA ASN A 79 -12.24 0.21 -11.16
C ASN A 79 -11.17 -0.23 -12.17
N PRO A 80 -9.90 -0.36 -11.76
CA PRO A 80 -8.81 -0.67 -12.67
C PRO A 80 -8.95 -2.06 -13.30
N VAL A 81 -8.54 -2.13 -14.57
CA VAL A 81 -8.30 -3.37 -15.32
C VAL A 81 -6.84 -3.35 -15.76
N LEU A 82 -6.08 -4.32 -15.31
CA LEU A 82 -4.65 -4.46 -15.61
C LEU A 82 -4.47 -5.20 -16.95
N GLU A 83 -3.71 -4.60 -17.84
CA GLU A 83 -3.23 -5.20 -19.08
C GLU A 83 -1.70 -5.34 -19.01
N LEU A 84 -1.20 -6.53 -19.30
CA LEU A 84 0.23 -6.84 -19.37
C LEU A 84 0.62 -7.15 -20.80
N PRO A 85 1.86 -6.90 -21.21
CA PRO A 85 2.35 -7.27 -22.52
C PRO A 85 2.09 -8.76 -22.81
N PRO A 86 1.95 -9.17 -24.09
CA PRO A 86 1.93 -10.56 -24.48
C PRO A 86 3.11 -11.35 -23.89
N LEU A 87 2.95 -12.65 -23.63
CA LEU A 87 3.95 -13.44 -22.92
C LEU A 87 5.32 -13.46 -23.62
N ASP A 88 5.34 -13.43 -24.94
CA ASP A 88 6.53 -13.40 -25.79
C ASP A 88 7.23 -12.03 -25.84
N GLU A 89 6.54 -10.98 -25.41
CA GLU A 89 7.07 -9.61 -25.33
C GLU A 89 7.41 -9.17 -23.88
N ARG A 90 7.19 -10.05 -22.88
CA ARG A 90 7.43 -9.71 -21.48
C ARG A 90 8.91 -9.75 -21.14
N HIS A 91 9.41 -8.62 -20.71
CA HIS A 91 10.67 -8.54 -19.98
C HIS A 91 10.35 -8.46 -18.48
N LEU A 92 11.06 -9.26 -17.67
CA LEU A 92 10.82 -9.30 -16.23
C LEU A 92 11.87 -8.45 -15.51
N ASP A 93 11.39 -7.59 -14.63
CA ASP A 93 12.18 -6.90 -13.63
C ASP A 93 12.13 -7.69 -12.32
N ASP A 94 13.28 -8.20 -11.86
CA ASP A 94 13.45 -8.99 -10.62
C ASP A 94 13.97 -8.10 -9.49
N SER A 95 13.39 -6.94 -9.30
CA SER A 95 13.72 -6.02 -8.19
C SER A 95 13.04 -6.44 -6.90
N ASP A 96 13.54 -5.91 -5.79
CA ASP A 96 12.92 -6.07 -4.48
C ASP A 96 11.57 -5.33 -4.42
N GLU A 97 10.58 -5.98 -3.83
CA GLU A 97 9.26 -5.43 -3.58
C GLU A 97 8.92 -5.53 -2.10
N GLY A 98 8.30 -4.47 -1.56
CA GLY A 98 7.74 -4.39 -0.23
C GLY A 98 6.28 -3.97 -0.30
N CYS A 99 5.61 -3.98 0.84
CA CYS A 99 4.20 -3.58 0.94
C CYS A 99 3.95 -2.88 2.28
N LEU A 100 3.19 -1.79 2.26
CA LEU A 100 2.79 -1.09 3.49
C LEU A 100 1.98 -1.99 4.43
N SER A 101 1.25 -2.98 3.88
CA SER A 101 0.49 -3.97 4.67
C SER A 101 1.34 -5.12 5.20
N VAL A 102 2.64 -5.19 4.83
CA VAL A 102 3.65 -6.13 5.35
C VAL A 102 4.91 -5.31 5.69
N PRO A 103 4.85 -4.41 6.68
CA PRO A 103 5.93 -3.46 6.94
C PRO A 103 7.22 -4.15 7.38
N GLY A 104 8.32 -3.68 6.82
CA GLY A 104 9.69 -4.09 7.14
C GLY A 104 10.34 -4.96 6.06
N PRO A 105 9.91 -6.20 5.80
CA PRO A 105 10.61 -7.07 4.87
C PRO A 105 10.34 -6.73 3.40
N TYR A 106 11.39 -6.93 2.59
CA TYR A 106 11.37 -6.88 1.12
C TYR A 106 11.75 -8.25 0.56
N ALA A 107 11.30 -8.55 -0.65
CA ALA A 107 11.70 -9.76 -1.36
C ALA A 107 11.74 -9.53 -2.87
N LYS A 108 12.65 -10.23 -3.55
CA LYS A 108 12.68 -10.26 -5.01
C LYS A 108 11.40 -10.86 -5.56
N LEU A 109 10.75 -10.11 -6.43
CA LEU A 109 9.54 -10.54 -7.12
C LEU A 109 9.61 -10.10 -8.58
N ALA A 110 9.76 -11.08 -9.47
CA ALA A 110 9.76 -10.83 -10.90
C ALA A 110 8.38 -10.36 -11.37
N ARG A 111 8.34 -9.16 -11.96
CA ARG A 111 7.16 -8.57 -12.59
C ARG A 111 7.49 -8.12 -14.01
N PRO A 112 6.52 -8.13 -14.94
CA PRO A 112 6.67 -7.44 -16.21
C PRO A 112 7.12 -5.99 -16.00
N ASP A 113 8.11 -5.57 -16.77
CA ASP A 113 8.73 -4.23 -16.72
C ASP A 113 7.83 -3.13 -17.32
N ARG A 114 6.73 -3.53 -17.94
CA ARG A 114 5.68 -2.68 -18.48
C ARG A 114 4.30 -3.18 -18.06
N ALA A 115 3.40 -2.25 -17.78
CA ALA A 115 2.01 -2.54 -17.46
C ALA A 115 1.14 -1.37 -17.90
N THR A 116 -0.08 -1.66 -18.33
CA THR A 116 -1.10 -0.67 -18.61
C THR A 116 -2.30 -0.93 -17.72
N VAL A 117 -2.87 0.13 -17.16
CA VAL A 117 -4.12 0.06 -16.39
C VAL A 117 -5.15 0.95 -17.06
N HIS A 118 -6.29 0.37 -17.35
CA HIS A 118 -7.50 1.07 -17.80
C HIS A 118 -8.47 1.19 -16.63
N GLY A 119 -9.12 2.34 -16.47
CA GLY A 119 -10.09 2.57 -15.41
C GLY A 119 -10.76 3.92 -15.57
N PHE A 120 -11.13 4.51 -14.45
CA PHE A 120 -11.81 5.80 -14.44
C PHE A 120 -11.11 6.75 -13.47
N ASP A 121 -11.22 8.05 -13.74
CA ASP A 121 -10.84 9.08 -12.77
C ASP A 121 -11.96 9.28 -11.71
N LEU A 122 -11.78 10.26 -10.81
CA LEU A 122 -12.76 10.57 -9.76
C LEU A 122 -14.07 11.20 -10.27
N LYS A 123 -14.14 11.55 -11.55
CA LYS A 123 -15.36 12.09 -12.20
C LYS A 123 -16.11 11.02 -13.00
N GLY A 124 -15.52 9.82 -13.14
CA GLY A 124 -16.02 8.77 -13.98
C GLY A 124 -15.57 8.87 -15.44
N ASP A 125 -14.62 9.74 -15.76
CA ASP A 125 -14.04 9.82 -17.08
C ASP A 125 -13.02 8.69 -17.28
N PRO A 126 -12.96 8.04 -18.46
CA PRO A 126 -12.00 6.97 -18.73
C PRO A 126 -10.55 7.47 -18.64
N VAL A 127 -9.70 6.70 -18.00
CA VAL A 127 -8.25 6.93 -17.92
C VAL A 127 -7.49 5.69 -18.33
N THR A 128 -6.32 5.91 -18.95
CA THR A 128 -5.33 4.87 -19.23
C THR A 128 -3.99 5.33 -18.69
N VAL A 129 -3.34 4.46 -17.90
CA VAL A 129 -2.03 4.71 -17.33
C VAL A 129 -1.07 3.65 -17.85
N GLU A 130 -0.09 4.06 -18.63
CA GLU A 130 0.98 3.21 -19.13
C GLU A 130 2.20 3.39 -18.23
N GLY A 131 2.68 2.30 -17.64
CA GLY A 131 3.78 2.32 -16.69
C GLY A 131 4.99 1.52 -17.17
N THR A 132 6.18 2.04 -16.86
CA THR A 132 7.47 1.36 -16.97
C THR A 132 8.21 1.46 -15.63
N GLY A 133 9.19 0.58 -15.37
CA GLY A 133 9.99 0.62 -14.15
C GLY A 133 9.16 0.55 -12.87
N LEU A 134 9.40 1.50 -11.93
CA LEU A 134 8.68 1.53 -10.66
C LEU A 134 7.18 1.74 -10.84
N LEU A 135 6.76 2.58 -11.79
CA LEU A 135 5.35 2.80 -12.09
C LEU A 135 4.68 1.50 -12.55
N ALA A 136 5.29 0.73 -13.46
CA ALA A 136 4.74 -0.55 -13.89
C ALA A 136 4.57 -1.54 -12.73
N ARG A 137 5.54 -1.59 -11.82
CA ARG A 137 5.50 -2.42 -10.61
C ARG A 137 4.37 -1.96 -9.67
N CYS A 138 4.24 -0.66 -9.43
CA CYS A 138 3.20 -0.05 -8.61
C CYS A 138 1.79 -0.39 -9.16
N LEU A 139 1.54 -0.18 -10.45
CA LEU A 139 0.24 -0.49 -11.07
C LEU A 139 -0.16 -1.96 -10.88
N GLN A 140 0.79 -2.89 -11.01
CA GLN A 140 0.56 -4.33 -10.79
C GLN A 140 0.32 -4.65 -9.30
N HIS A 141 1.10 -4.01 -8.40
CA HIS A 141 1.00 -4.21 -6.96
C HIS A 141 -0.36 -3.74 -6.43
N GLU A 142 -0.79 -2.53 -6.79
CA GLU A 142 -2.07 -1.98 -6.34
C GLU A 142 -3.26 -2.73 -6.93
N THR A 143 -3.15 -3.19 -8.17
CA THR A 143 -4.20 -4.05 -8.75
C THR A 143 -4.29 -5.40 -8.04
N ASP A 144 -3.16 -6.00 -7.64
CA ASP A 144 -3.16 -7.23 -6.83
C ASP A 144 -3.93 -7.05 -5.52
N HIS A 145 -3.75 -5.92 -4.83
CA HIS A 145 -4.51 -5.62 -3.62
C HIS A 145 -6.02 -5.64 -3.85
N LEU A 146 -6.47 -5.06 -4.95
CA LEU A 146 -7.89 -5.03 -5.31
C LEU A 146 -8.45 -6.40 -5.71
N GLU A 147 -7.57 -7.35 -6.07
CA GLU A 147 -7.92 -8.77 -6.30
C GLU A 147 -7.77 -9.64 -5.02
N GLY A 148 -7.56 -9.01 -3.85
CA GLY A 148 -7.38 -9.70 -2.58
C GLY A 148 -6.05 -10.41 -2.43
N LYS A 149 -5.00 -9.93 -3.10
CA LYS A 149 -3.64 -10.48 -3.04
C LYS A 149 -2.67 -9.47 -2.44
N VAL A 150 -1.76 -9.96 -1.62
CA VAL A 150 -0.61 -9.21 -1.14
C VAL A 150 0.63 -9.76 -1.88
N TYR A 151 1.68 -8.95 -2.05
CA TYR A 151 2.87 -9.35 -2.82
C TYR A 151 3.47 -10.70 -2.38
N ILE A 152 3.35 -11.04 -1.09
CA ILE A 152 3.82 -12.33 -0.56
C ILE A 152 3.07 -13.55 -1.14
N ASP A 153 1.87 -13.37 -1.68
CA ASP A 153 1.09 -14.43 -2.33
C ASP A 153 1.66 -14.80 -3.71
N ARG A 154 2.48 -13.91 -4.27
CA ARG A 154 3.21 -14.12 -5.52
C ARG A 154 4.58 -14.77 -5.34
N LEU A 155 5.08 -14.84 -4.11
CA LEU A 155 6.39 -15.40 -3.79
C LEU A 155 6.36 -16.94 -3.80
N SER A 156 7.53 -17.53 -4.01
CA SER A 156 7.70 -18.96 -3.75
C SER A 156 7.40 -19.27 -2.28
N THR A 157 6.97 -20.51 -1.98
CA THR A 157 6.68 -20.94 -0.60
C THR A 157 7.86 -20.68 0.35
N ARG A 158 9.09 -20.85 -0.12
CA ARG A 158 10.31 -20.60 0.66
C ARG A 158 10.49 -19.11 0.97
N SER A 159 10.36 -18.26 -0.05
CA SER A 159 10.51 -16.80 0.10
C SER A 159 9.40 -16.23 0.98
N ARG A 160 8.16 -16.67 0.77
CA ARG A 160 7.01 -16.27 1.59
C ARG A 160 7.23 -16.59 3.07
N LYS A 161 7.68 -17.80 3.41
CA LYS A 161 7.97 -18.19 4.79
C LYS A 161 9.06 -17.31 5.41
N LYS A 162 10.11 -16.96 4.64
CA LYS A 162 11.18 -16.09 5.11
C LYS A 162 10.65 -14.68 5.42
N VAL A 163 9.87 -14.11 4.52
CA VAL A 163 9.26 -12.78 4.66
C VAL A 163 8.34 -12.74 5.88
N LEU A 164 7.43 -13.71 6.02
CA LEU A 164 6.50 -13.75 7.15
C LEU A 164 7.22 -13.89 8.50
N LYS A 165 8.26 -14.73 8.57
CA LYS A 165 9.07 -14.86 9.79
C LYS A 165 9.75 -13.54 10.18
N GLU A 166 10.28 -12.83 9.20
CA GLU A 166 10.92 -11.53 9.42
C GLU A 166 9.89 -10.47 9.83
N TYR A 167 8.73 -10.44 9.18
CA TYR A 167 7.63 -9.58 9.54
C TYR A 167 7.18 -9.78 10.98
N GLU A 168 6.97 -11.03 11.41
CA GLU A 168 6.57 -11.37 12.78
C GLU A 168 7.62 -10.92 13.80
N ARG A 169 8.92 -11.12 13.49
CA ARG A 169 10.03 -10.66 14.34
C ARG A 169 10.00 -9.14 14.51
N LEU A 170 9.97 -8.40 13.40
CA LEU A 170 9.96 -6.92 13.43
C LEU A 170 8.74 -6.36 14.13
N ARG A 171 7.60 -7.02 13.97
CA ARG A 171 6.35 -6.63 14.64
C ARG A 171 6.43 -6.84 16.15
N ALA A 172 7.00 -7.95 16.60
CA ALA A 172 7.21 -8.20 18.02
C ALA A 172 8.17 -7.16 18.65
N GLU A 173 9.30 -6.89 18.00
CA GLU A 173 10.25 -5.86 18.43
C GLU A 173 9.64 -4.47 18.52
N ALA A 174 8.79 -4.11 17.53
CA ALA A 174 8.08 -2.83 17.55
C ALA A 174 7.06 -2.73 18.69
N ALA A 175 6.37 -3.84 19.01
CA ALA A 175 5.43 -3.88 20.14
C ALA A 175 6.16 -3.74 21.48
N GLU A 176 7.25 -4.46 21.69
CA GLU A 176 8.08 -4.35 22.90
C GLU A 176 8.65 -2.93 23.08
N ALA A 177 9.11 -2.32 21.99
CA ALA A 177 9.63 -0.94 22.02
C ALA A 177 8.52 0.08 22.37
N ALA A 178 7.31 -0.12 21.85
CA ALA A 178 6.17 0.74 22.15
C ALA A 178 5.72 0.62 23.62
N GLU A 179 5.68 -0.60 24.17
CA GLU A 179 5.37 -0.84 25.58
C GLU A 179 6.43 -0.20 26.50
N ALA A 180 7.71 -0.34 26.16
CA ALA A 180 8.80 0.28 26.92
C ALA A 180 8.72 1.81 26.91
N ALA A 181 8.40 2.41 25.74
CA ALA A 181 8.22 3.85 25.60
C ALA A 181 7.04 4.38 26.47
N GLN A 182 5.90 3.68 26.42
CA GLN A 182 4.73 4.05 27.23
C GLN A 182 5.01 3.94 28.75
N ALA A 183 5.74 2.90 29.18
CA ALA A 183 6.14 2.74 30.57
C ALA A 183 7.09 3.86 31.03
N ALA A 184 8.02 4.28 30.17
CA ALA A 184 8.91 5.40 30.47
C ALA A 184 8.16 6.73 30.61
N GLU A 185 7.23 7.00 29.67
CA GLU A 185 6.39 8.22 29.71
C GLU A 185 5.51 8.27 30.97
N ALA A 186 4.93 7.12 31.37
CA ALA A 186 4.14 7.03 32.60
C ALA A 186 4.99 7.29 33.85
N ALA A 187 6.21 6.74 33.93
CA ALA A 187 7.12 6.96 35.04
C ALA A 187 7.58 8.43 35.15
N GLU A 188 7.84 9.10 34.01
CA GLU A 188 8.17 10.53 33.98
C GLU A 188 7.00 11.40 34.46
N ALA A 189 5.77 11.06 34.05
CA ALA A 189 4.56 11.77 34.47
C ALA A 189 4.31 11.62 36.00
N GLU A 190 4.53 10.44 36.57
CA GLU A 190 4.42 10.20 38.01
C GLU A 190 5.49 10.95 38.78
N ALA A 191 6.74 10.97 38.31
CA ALA A 191 7.83 11.71 38.93
C ALA A 191 7.58 13.22 38.94
N SER A 192 6.99 13.76 37.88
CA SER A 192 6.63 15.17 37.75
C SER A 192 5.44 15.59 38.59
N ALA A 193 4.57 14.63 38.94
CA ALA A 193 3.36 14.90 39.78
C ALA A 193 3.61 14.74 41.29
N ALA A 194 4.82 14.33 41.73
CA ALA A 194 5.17 14.24 43.13
C ALA A 194 5.26 15.65 43.73
N PRO A 195 4.51 15.97 44.83
CA PRO A 195 4.57 17.28 45.44
C PRO A 195 5.93 17.50 46.06
N ASP A 196 6.49 18.73 45.85
CA ASP A 196 7.69 19.18 46.54
C ASP A 196 7.50 19.02 48.06
N GLY A 197 8.19 18.05 48.65
CA GLY A 197 8.16 17.82 50.08
C GLY A 197 8.73 19.02 50.84
N GLN A 198 7.85 19.66 51.57
CA GLN A 198 8.24 20.65 52.57
C GLN A 198 9.02 20.02 53.71
#